data_a9979c7bb84b12e2c152b9b8a8231f0f
#
_entry.id   a9979c7bb84b12e2c152b9b8a8231f0f
#
_cell.length_a   1.000
_cell.length_b   1.000
_cell.length_c   1.000
_cell.angle_alpha   90.00
_cell.angle_beta   90.00
_cell.angle_gamma   90.00
#
_symmetry.space_group_name_H-M   'P 1'
#
loop_
_entity.id
_entity.type
_entity.pdbx_description
1 polymer ?
#
loop_
_entity_poly.entity_id
_entity_poly.type
_entity_poly.pdbx_seq_one_letter_code
_entity_poly.pdbx_strand_id
1 'polypeptide(L)'
;MKRKLYSMILSGILVLALSACGGDSGNKKEQTQEQTQNAEQTDARTGQVADELIVLTGSDASTFDPHFCTDSATEIFNKNIFNNLVRFNENMEIEPDLAKEWSISEDQLTWTFKLEEGVKFHDGTDFNAEAVKTSFERVLDENLGSPRRSVLAAITKIEAVDENTVNISTDVPCGALLQQLCHPVAAIISLKSLEEYGEEISTHPVGTGAFQFVEWKTGEELVLERNADYFKGAPAVEKVYFRVVPEDATRALLLQSGQADVALRLPVTETDRLESDPNVTIQKGDTVMTMYVALNNSKGALRDEKVRQAMNYAVDKDVIVKDILGGMATVSDSPISPYTWGYDSGMKYECDVEKAKELLAEAGYPDGIELELWTPVGRYLMDTQVSENLQAQWEKAGIHVNIRQWEFQALMSEVKNGEFDMVLLGWSPSTGDADQGLYPVFHSTQFPPNSNRAFYNNPEVDALLDSAKTEVDETARREMYAKAEKTIMEDAAWTFLYYPKQALSYRSNIAGIEMLPTEHIMLEKVTKQ
;
A
#
# COMPACT_ATOMS: atom_id res chain seq x y z
N MET A 1 14.27 -28.74 45.42
CA MET A 1 14.93 -28.31 46.69
C MET A 1 14.74 -26.81 46.85
N LYS A 2 14.10 -26.41 48.01
CA LYS A 2 14.04 -25.10 48.70
C LYS A 2 13.60 -23.89 47.86
N ARG A 3 12.32 -23.36 47.85
CA ARG A 3 11.50 -22.74 48.91
C ARG A 3 12.17 -21.60 49.68
N LYS A 4 11.60 -20.37 49.53
CA LYS A 4 11.22 -19.34 50.53
C LYS A 4 10.72 -18.10 49.74
N LEU A 5 9.52 -17.61 49.75
CA LEU A 5 8.46 -17.23 50.70
C LEU A 5 8.89 -16.17 51.74
N TYR A 6 8.30 -14.94 51.59
CA TYR A 6 7.89 -13.96 52.63
C TYR A 6 7.15 -12.83 51.85
N SER A 7 5.88 -12.58 51.94
CA SER A 7 4.88 -12.35 52.97
C SER A 7 4.89 -10.96 53.63
N MET A 8 3.85 -10.19 53.28
CA MET A 8 2.95 -9.29 54.07
C MET A 8 3.53 -8.11 54.86
N ILE A 9 2.82 -6.93 54.78
CA ILE A 9 1.90 -6.32 55.78
C ILE A 9 1.44 -4.96 55.23
N LEU A 10 0.25 -4.73 55.03
CA LEU A 10 -1.01 -4.13 55.44
C LEU A 10 -0.94 -3.06 56.56
N SER A 11 -1.55 -1.87 56.31
CA SER A 11 -2.33 -0.98 57.19
C SER A 11 -2.33 0.42 56.55
N GLY A 12 -3.35 1.12 56.15
CA GLY A 12 -4.70 1.28 56.66
C GLY A 12 -4.84 2.39 57.68
N ILE A 13 -5.35 3.59 57.33
CA ILE A 13 -6.19 4.41 58.20
C ILE A 13 -6.94 5.46 57.37
N LEU A 14 -8.24 5.41 57.53
CA LEU A 14 -9.30 6.31 57.06
C LEU A 14 -9.59 7.30 58.22
N VAL A 15 -9.72 8.62 57.93
CA VAL A 15 -10.48 9.53 58.80
C VAL A 15 -11.24 10.56 57.98
N LEU A 16 -12.56 10.49 58.07
CA LEU A 16 -13.53 11.53 57.75
C LEU A 16 -13.60 12.55 58.87
N ALA A 17 -13.84 13.84 58.56
CA ALA A 17 -14.66 14.72 59.41
C ALA A 17 -15.26 15.88 58.58
N LEU A 18 -16.56 15.93 58.60
CA LEU A 18 -17.42 17.07 58.21
C LEU A 18 -17.54 18.08 59.37
N SER A 19 -17.73 19.39 59.03
CA SER A 19 -18.71 20.34 59.65
C SER A 19 -18.30 21.76 59.22
N ALA A 20 -18.99 22.50 58.56
CA ALA A 20 -20.29 23.22 58.61
C ALA A 20 -20.20 24.59 59.32
N CYS A 21 -20.62 25.60 58.56
CA CYS A 21 -21.29 26.87 58.90
C CYS A 21 -20.59 27.99 59.67
N GLY A 22 -20.69 29.18 59.03
CA GLY A 22 -21.08 30.38 59.75
C GLY A 22 -20.25 31.65 59.50
N GLY A 23 -20.70 32.52 58.64
CA GLY A 23 -21.01 33.94 58.80
C GLY A 23 -19.90 34.98 59.05
N ASP A 24 -19.98 35.94 58.20
CA ASP A 24 -19.93 37.42 58.39
C ASP A 24 -18.60 38.20 58.16
N SER A 25 -18.74 39.06 57.20
CA SER A 25 -18.17 40.40 56.92
C SER A 25 -16.81 40.84 57.50
N GLY A 26 -15.96 41.38 56.62
CA GLY A 26 -14.87 42.27 57.00
C GLY A 26 -13.74 42.45 56.03
N ASN A 27 -13.92 43.35 55.11
CA ASN A 27 -12.96 44.16 54.38
C ASN A 27 -11.48 44.10 54.83
N LYS A 28 -10.53 43.70 53.95
CA LYS A 28 -9.29 44.46 53.63
C LYS A 28 -8.55 43.85 52.45
N LYS A 29 -8.13 44.80 51.63
CA LYS A 29 -7.29 44.64 50.41
C LYS A 29 -5.91 44.07 50.73
N GLU A 30 -5.36 43.54 49.65
CA GLU A 30 -3.93 43.41 49.26
C GLU A 30 -3.31 42.02 49.35
N GLN A 31 -2.71 41.72 48.18
CA GLN A 31 -1.71 40.67 47.92
C GLN A 31 -2.25 39.28 47.54
N THR A 32 -2.60 39.15 46.26
CA THR A 32 -2.36 37.88 45.52
C THR A 32 -2.09 38.20 44.07
N GLN A 33 -0.89 38.56 43.75
CA GLN A 33 -0.28 38.38 42.44
C GLN A 33 0.77 37.29 42.64
N GLU A 34 0.67 36.27 41.83
CA GLU A 34 1.58 35.21 41.48
C GLU A 34 0.94 33.82 41.73
N GLN A 35 0.18 33.42 40.71
CA GLN A 35 0.01 32.02 40.25
C GLN A 35 -1.11 31.96 39.23
N THR A 36 -0.91 32.65 38.09
CA THR A 36 -1.71 32.44 36.86
C THR A 36 -0.87 32.89 35.66
N GLN A 37 0.18 32.19 35.39
CA GLN A 37 0.94 32.28 34.14
C GLN A 37 1.66 30.96 33.90
N ASN A 38 0.95 29.99 33.38
CA ASN A 38 1.51 28.89 32.57
C ASN A 38 0.34 28.08 31.95
N ALA A 39 -0.50 28.79 31.22
CA ALA A 39 -1.48 28.18 30.31
C ALA A 39 -1.81 29.20 29.21
N GLU A 40 -0.80 29.67 28.51
CA GLU A 40 -0.93 30.42 27.26
C GLU A 40 0.40 30.41 26.56
N GLN A 41 0.57 29.43 25.69
CA GLN A 41 1.34 29.54 24.46
C GLN A 41 1.18 28.24 23.67
N THR A 42 -0.06 27.87 23.33
CA THR A 42 -0.32 27.26 22.04
C THR A 42 -0.40 28.44 21.07
N ASP A 43 0.68 28.64 20.37
CA ASP A 43 0.81 29.64 19.32
C ASP A 43 -0.24 29.31 18.23
N ALA A 44 -1.36 30.01 18.31
CA ALA A 44 -2.33 30.05 17.23
C ALA A 44 -1.68 30.86 16.10
N ARG A 45 -0.91 30.19 15.23
CA ARG A 45 -0.55 30.72 13.91
C ARG A 45 -1.80 30.80 13.06
N THR A 46 -2.65 31.78 13.34
CA THR A 46 -3.72 32.24 12.45
C THR A 46 -3.11 33.12 11.38
N GLY A 47 -2.59 32.49 10.35
CA GLY A 47 -2.05 33.08 9.15
C GLY A 47 -1.38 31.95 8.39
N GLN A 48 -2.17 31.11 7.67
CA GLN A 48 -1.59 30.11 6.78
C GLN A 48 -0.72 30.83 5.78
N VAL A 49 0.59 30.54 5.84
CA VAL A 49 1.53 31.01 4.84
C VAL A 49 1.21 30.20 3.58
N ALA A 50 0.99 30.86 2.45
CA ALA A 50 0.62 30.21 1.18
C ALA A 50 1.67 29.17 0.70
N ASP A 51 2.84 29.15 1.34
CA ASP A 51 4.01 28.36 0.96
C ASP A 51 4.21 27.08 1.80
N GLU A 52 3.32 26.81 2.78
CA GLU A 52 3.41 25.61 3.65
C GLU A 52 2.23 24.68 3.40
N LEU A 53 2.50 23.34 3.35
CA LEU A 53 1.51 22.29 3.22
C LEU A 53 1.51 21.40 4.46
N ILE A 54 0.36 21.28 5.13
CA ILE A 54 0.19 20.41 6.29
C ILE A 54 -0.56 19.15 5.88
N VAL A 55 0.12 18.01 5.92
CA VAL A 55 -0.41 16.69 5.57
C VAL A 55 -0.55 15.86 6.84
N LEU A 56 -1.75 15.38 7.13
CA LEU A 56 -2.01 14.50 8.27
C LEU A 56 -1.92 13.04 7.86
N THR A 57 -1.20 12.25 8.66
CA THR A 57 -1.07 10.79 8.51
C THR A 57 -1.50 10.07 9.78
N GLY A 58 -2.04 8.85 9.65
CA GLY A 58 -2.44 8.02 10.79
C GLY A 58 -1.28 7.25 11.42
N SER A 59 -0.14 7.13 10.72
CA SER A 59 1.04 6.42 11.18
C SER A 59 2.31 7.18 10.85
N ASP A 60 3.34 6.99 11.64
CA ASP A 60 4.67 7.55 11.41
C ASP A 60 5.47 6.71 10.40
N ALA A 61 6.59 7.25 9.92
CA ALA A 61 7.57 6.51 9.14
C ALA A 61 8.24 5.42 9.99
N SER A 62 8.55 4.30 9.36
CA SER A 62 9.36 3.24 9.97
C SER A 62 10.85 3.42 9.71
N THR A 63 11.20 3.98 8.55
CA THR A 63 12.58 4.24 8.10
C THR A 63 12.57 5.17 6.88
N PHE A 64 13.56 6.02 6.73
CA PHE A 64 13.77 6.78 5.48
C PHE A 64 14.81 6.13 4.55
N ASP A 65 15.31 4.93 4.88
CA ASP A 65 16.08 4.13 3.94
C ASP A 65 15.13 3.46 2.93
N PRO A 66 15.09 3.91 1.65
CA PRO A 66 14.16 3.37 0.67
C PRO A 66 14.43 1.90 0.33
N HIS A 67 15.66 1.42 0.52
CA HIS A 67 16.05 0.05 0.25
C HIS A 67 15.59 -0.93 1.35
N PHE A 68 15.20 -0.43 2.53
CA PHE A 68 14.72 -1.23 3.67
C PHE A 68 13.25 -0.97 4.02
N CYS A 69 12.61 -0.03 3.35
CA CYS A 69 11.21 0.27 3.56
C CYS A 69 10.31 -0.89 3.08
N THR A 70 9.34 -1.29 3.93
CA THR A 70 8.39 -2.37 3.62
C THR A 70 6.93 -1.98 3.79
N ASP A 71 6.66 -0.76 4.24
CA ASP A 71 5.31 -0.27 4.47
C ASP A 71 4.95 0.92 3.57
N SER A 72 3.75 0.91 3.04
CA SER A 72 3.27 1.90 2.08
C SER A 72 3.04 3.30 2.69
N ALA A 73 2.98 3.42 4.02
CA ALA A 73 2.86 4.74 4.65
C ALA A 73 4.20 5.49 4.56
N THR A 74 5.30 4.79 4.87
CA THR A 74 6.65 5.33 4.74
C THR A 74 7.04 5.58 3.28
N GLU A 75 6.61 4.72 2.35
CA GLU A 75 6.88 4.89 0.91
C GLU A 75 6.31 6.22 0.36
N ILE A 76 5.19 6.74 0.92
CA ILE A 76 4.65 8.06 0.56
C ILE A 76 5.68 9.18 0.81
N PHE A 77 6.40 9.13 1.93
CA PHE A 77 7.42 10.13 2.25
C PHE A 77 8.63 9.98 1.33
N ASN A 78 9.12 8.75 1.16
CA ASN A 78 10.30 8.43 0.37
C ASN A 78 10.12 8.83 -1.11
N LYS A 79 8.94 8.68 -1.69
CA LYS A 79 8.63 9.09 -3.08
C LYS A 79 8.76 10.60 -3.32
N ASN A 80 8.70 11.43 -2.28
CA ASN A 80 8.90 12.88 -2.38
C ASN A 80 10.37 13.30 -2.13
N ILE A 81 11.20 12.39 -1.56
CA ILE A 81 12.61 12.63 -1.24
C ILE A 81 13.54 12.06 -2.33
N PHE A 82 13.16 10.92 -2.93
CA PHE A 82 14.00 10.18 -3.87
C PHE A 82 13.35 10.11 -5.25
N ASN A 83 14.17 9.94 -6.29
CA ASN A 83 13.77 9.56 -7.63
C ASN A 83 14.34 8.19 -8.01
N ASN A 84 13.74 7.58 -9.00
CA ASN A 84 14.16 6.33 -9.62
C ASN A 84 14.72 6.62 -11.04
N LEU A 85 15.17 5.59 -11.77
CA LEU A 85 15.50 5.77 -13.19
C LEU A 85 14.27 6.08 -14.04
N VAL A 86 13.18 5.39 -13.76
CA VAL A 86 11.87 5.55 -14.40
C VAL A 86 10.79 5.56 -13.33
N ARG A 87 9.61 6.15 -13.62
CA ARG A 87 8.51 6.23 -12.67
C ARG A 87 7.17 5.94 -13.34
N PHE A 88 6.15 5.65 -12.56
CA PHE A 88 4.77 5.62 -13.04
C PHE A 88 4.16 7.01 -13.05
N ASN A 89 3.32 7.28 -14.06
CA ASN A 89 2.34 8.36 -14.03
C ASN A 89 1.02 7.89 -13.38
N GLU A 90 0.02 8.78 -13.32
CA GLU A 90 -1.30 8.50 -12.73
C GLU A 90 -2.09 7.36 -13.44
N ASN A 91 -1.72 7.04 -14.69
CA ASN A 91 -2.31 5.94 -15.46
C ASN A 91 -1.49 4.65 -15.39
N MET A 92 -0.47 4.59 -14.51
CA MET A 92 0.49 3.48 -14.41
C MET A 92 1.32 3.23 -15.68
N GLU A 93 1.45 4.24 -16.54
CA GLU A 93 2.38 4.21 -17.67
C GLU A 93 3.77 4.60 -17.19
N ILE A 94 4.80 3.96 -17.76
CA ILE A 94 6.20 4.26 -17.43
C ILE A 94 6.63 5.54 -18.14
N GLU A 95 7.18 6.47 -17.38
CA GLU A 95 7.74 7.71 -17.90
C GLU A 95 9.18 7.95 -17.41
N PRO A 96 9.96 8.80 -18.12
CA PRO A 96 11.29 9.22 -17.70
C PRO A 96 11.30 9.85 -16.30
N ASP A 97 12.35 9.48 -15.50
CA ASP A 97 12.65 10.15 -14.23
C ASP A 97 14.13 10.57 -14.22
N LEU A 98 15.04 9.85 -13.58
CA LEU A 98 16.47 10.11 -13.67
C LEU A 98 17.12 9.59 -14.96
N ALA A 99 16.45 8.70 -15.69
CA ALA A 99 16.82 8.29 -17.04
C ALA A 99 15.91 8.98 -18.06
N LYS A 100 16.48 9.73 -19.00
CA LYS A 100 15.75 10.43 -20.08
C LYS A 100 15.35 9.53 -21.24
N GLU A 101 16.08 8.43 -21.45
CA GLU A 101 15.80 7.42 -22.49
C GLU A 101 16.48 6.09 -22.13
N TRP A 102 15.96 5.01 -22.70
CA TRP A 102 16.52 3.66 -22.55
C TRP A 102 16.34 2.82 -23.81
N SER A 103 17.13 1.77 -23.93
CA SER A 103 17.06 0.80 -24.99
C SER A 103 17.50 -0.57 -24.50
N ILE A 104 17.10 -1.64 -25.20
CA ILE A 104 17.51 -3.00 -24.90
C ILE A 104 18.41 -3.54 -26.03
N SER A 105 19.39 -4.37 -25.69
CA SER A 105 20.27 -5.05 -26.64
C SER A 105 19.52 -6.09 -27.49
N GLU A 106 20.10 -6.50 -28.63
CA GLU A 106 19.49 -7.49 -29.54
C GLU A 106 19.24 -8.85 -28.88
N ASP A 107 20.10 -9.23 -27.91
CA ASP A 107 19.95 -10.47 -27.13
C ASP A 107 18.97 -10.34 -25.96
N GLN A 108 18.40 -9.13 -25.78
CA GLN A 108 17.42 -8.80 -24.74
C GLN A 108 17.92 -8.97 -23.30
N LEU A 109 19.24 -8.99 -23.10
CA LEU A 109 19.84 -9.21 -21.78
C LEU A 109 20.41 -7.95 -21.14
N THR A 110 20.62 -6.87 -21.91
CA THR A 110 21.21 -5.63 -21.39
C THR A 110 20.35 -4.42 -21.74
N TRP A 111 19.90 -3.73 -20.71
CA TRP A 111 19.24 -2.44 -20.82
C TRP A 111 20.25 -1.32 -20.64
N THR A 112 20.31 -0.39 -21.58
CA THR A 112 21.14 0.82 -21.53
C THR A 112 20.25 2.02 -21.22
N PHE A 113 20.55 2.72 -20.12
CA PHE A 113 19.87 3.93 -19.68
C PHE A 113 20.76 5.15 -19.91
N LYS A 114 20.21 6.20 -20.53
CA LYS A 114 20.82 7.51 -20.64
C LYS A 114 20.26 8.41 -19.56
N LEU A 115 21.13 8.89 -18.68
CA LEU A 115 20.75 9.63 -17.50
C LEU A 115 20.53 11.13 -17.80
N GLU A 116 19.70 11.78 -17.00
CA GLU A 116 19.58 13.24 -16.96
C GLU A 116 20.91 13.86 -16.54
N GLU A 117 21.24 14.99 -17.14
CA GLU A 117 22.49 15.70 -16.90
C GLU A 117 22.29 16.91 -15.97
N GLY A 118 23.27 17.17 -15.11
CA GLY A 118 23.23 18.31 -14.19
C GLY A 118 22.29 18.16 -12.99
N VAL A 119 21.75 16.97 -12.78
CA VAL A 119 20.96 16.65 -11.59
C VAL A 119 21.86 16.61 -10.36
N LYS A 120 21.40 17.19 -9.25
CA LYS A 120 22.10 17.16 -7.98
C LYS A 120 21.30 16.45 -6.90
N PHE A 121 22.03 15.76 -6.03
CA PHE A 121 21.48 15.31 -4.75
C PHE A 121 21.25 16.49 -3.81
N HIS A 122 20.42 16.30 -2.78
CA HIS A 122 20.14 17.33 -1.77
C HIS A 122 21.39 17.79 -0.99
N ASP A 123 22.47 17.00 -0.97
CA ASP A 123 23.76 17.35 -0.37
C ASP A 123 24.69 18.13 -1.32
N GLY A 124 24.19 18.49 -2.51
CA GLY A 124 24.90 19.25 -3.53
C GLY A 124 25.85 18.45 -4.41
N THR A 125 26.00 17.14 -4.19
CA THR A 125 26.80 16.25 -5.06
C THR A 125 26.09 15.96 -6.36
N ASP A 126 26.84 15.61 -7.41
CA ASP A 126 26.29 15.34 -8.72
C ASP A 126 25.72 13.91 -8.79
N PHE A 127 24.51 13.75 -9.36
CA PHE A 127 23.95 12.47 -9.76
C PHE A 127 24.69 11.94 -11.00
N ASN A 128 25.05 10.66 -11.01
CA ASN A 128 25.74 10.00 -12.12
C ASN A 128 25.49 8.48 -12.13
N ALA A 129 26.07 7.80 -13.13
CA ALA A 129 25.93 6.36 -13.31
C ALA A 129 26.51 5.53 -12.15
N GLU A 130 27.53 6.00 -11.44
CA GLU A 130 28.10 5.30 -10.29
C GLU A 130 27.15 5.32 -9.10
N ALA A 131 26.37 6.41 -8.92
CA ALA A 131 25.33 6.45 -7.90
C ALA A 131 24.22 5.42 -8.17
N VAL A 132 23.81 5.25 -9.43
CA VAL A 132 22.84 4.22 -9.83
C VAL A 132 23.39 2.83 -9.51
N LYS A 133 24.62 2.54 -9.96
CA LYS A 133 25.27 1.25 -9.73
C LYS A 133 25.36 0.92 -8.24
N THR A 134 25.89 1.83 -7.43
CA THR A 134 26.04 1.62 -5.99
C THR A 134 24.70 1.43 -5.29
N SER A 135 23.66 2.19 -5.66
CA SER A 135 22.31 2.06 -5.09
C SER A 135 21.72 0.67 -5.34
N PHE A 136 21.83 0.16 -6.58
CA PHE A 136 21.27 -1.16 -6.90
C PHE A 136 22.13 -2.31 -6.37
N GLU A 137 23.46 -2.20 -6.41
CA GLU A 137 24.36 -3.19 -5.78
C GLU A 137 24.08 -3.30 -4.27
N ARG A 138 23.77 -2.16 -3.61
CA ARG A 138 23.37 -2.15 -2.19
C ARG A 138 22.07 -2.92 -1.94
N VAL A 139 21.05 -2.77 -2.78
CA VAL A 139 19.80 -3.55 -2.65
C VAL A 139 20.06 -5.04 -2.85
N LEU A 140 20.97 -5.38 -3.78
CA LEU A 140 21.27 -6.75 -4.18
C LEU A 140 22.26 -7.46 -3.24
N ASP A 141 22.96 -6.73 -2.36
CA ASP A 141 23.91 -7.30 -1.41
C ASP A 141 23.19 -8.19 -0.38
N GLU A 142 23.49 -9.49 -0.44
CA GLU A 142 22.93 -10.49 0.47
C GLU A 142 23.31 -10.25 1.94
N ASN A 143 24.48 -9.64 2.19
CA ASN A 143 24.95 -9.37 3.55
C ASN A 143 24.18 -8.20 4.19
N LEU A 144 23.74 -7.22 3.40
CA LEU A 144 22.87 -6.15 3.87
C LEU A 144 21.44 -6.63 4.11
N GLY A 145 20.97 -7.62 3.35
CA GLY A 145 19.71 -8.30 3.60
C GLY A 145 18.48 -7.41 3.40
N SER A 146 18.45 -6.60 2.32
CA SER A 146 17.25 -5.81 1.98
C SER A 146 16.03 -6.72 1.89
N PRO A 147 14.93 -6.42 2.62
CA PRO A 147 13.69 -7.20 2.58
C PRO A 147 12.99 -7.13 1.21
N ARG A 148 13.38 -6.17 0.37
CA ARG A 148 12.85 -5.96 -0.99
C ARG A 148 13.81 -6.42 -2.10
N ARG A 149 14.93 -7.05 -1.76
CA ARG A 149 15.92 -7.55 -2.71
C ARG A 149 15.30 -8.34 -3.87
N SER A 150 14.26 -9.12 -3.59
CA SER A 150 13.57 -9.93 -4.60
C SER A 150 12.98 -9.11 -5.76
N VAL A 151 12.67 -7.84 -5.57
CA VAL A 151 12.12 -6.96 -6.63
C VAL A 151 13.14 -6.73 -7.74
N LEU A 152 14.42 -6.59 -7.40
CA LEU A 152 15.52 -6.35 -8.36
C LEU A 152 16.37 -7.61 -8.62
N ALA A 153 15.95 -8.78 -8.15
CA ALA A 153 16.74 -10.01 -8.21
C ALA A 153 17.04 -10.53 -9.63
N ALA A 154 16.33 -10.03 -10.65
CA ALA A 154 16.63 -10.33 -12.05
C ALA A 154 17.94 -9.68 -12.52
N ILE A 155 18.38 -8.59 -11.86
CA ILE A 155 19.59 -7.85 -12.21
C ILE A 155 20.82 -8.64 -11.72
N THR A 156 21.72 -8.96 -12.65
CA THR A 156 22.95 -9.71 -12.36
C THR A 156 24.22 -8.89 -12.53
N LYS A 157 24.16 -7.80 -13.32
CA LYS A 157 25.29 -6.89 -13.51
C LYS A 157 24.79 -5.46 -13.68
N ILE A 158 25.50 -4.50 -13.07
CA ILE A 158 25.31 -3.07 -13.26
C ILE A 158 26.66 -2.48 -13.63
N GLU A 159 26.72 -1.70 -14.71
CA GLU A 159 27.95 -1.12 -15.23
C GLU A 159 27.77 0.38 -15.53
N ALA A 160 28.48 1.22 -14.80
CA ALA A 160 28.64 2.64 -15.15
C ALA A 160 29.59 2.73 -16.37
N VAL A 161 29.01 2.90 -17.57
CA VAL A 161 29.76 2.94 -18.83
C VAL A 161 30.53 4.25 -18.96
N ASP A 162 29.86 5.33 -18.61
CA ASP A 162 30.39 6.70 -18.50
C ASP A 162 29.57 7.44 -17.42
N GLU A 163 29.81 8.72 -17.24
CA GLU A 163 29.16 9.54 -16.21
C GLU A 163 27.61 9.54 -16.33
N ASN A 164 27.07 9.47 -17.57
CA ASN A 164 25.65 9.60 -17.86
C ASN A 164 25.05 8.37 -18.55
N THR A 165 25.73 7.23 -18.50
CA THR A 165 25.26 5.99 -19.12
C THR A 165 25.45 4.81 -18.19
N VAL A 166 24.38 4.08 -17.87
CA VAL A 166 24.41 2.85 -17.10
C VAL A 166 23.82 1.69 -17.90
N ASN A 167 24.51 0.55 -17.87
CA ASN A 167 24.01 -0.73 -18.37
C ASN A 167 23.55 -1.60 -17.20
N ILE A 168 22.35 -2.15 -17.33
CA ILE A 168 21.77 -3.11 -16.38
C ILE A 168 21.54 -4.41 -17.13
N SER A 169 22.17 -5.50 -16.69
CA SER A 169 22.08 -6.79 -17.35
C SER A 169 21.39 -7.84 -16.48
N THR A 170 20.75 -8.79 -17.14
CA THR A 170 20.06 -9.95 -16.57
C THR A 170 20.60 -11.22 -17.20
N ASP A 171 20.52 -12.37 -16.53
CA ASP A 171 20.97 -13.67 -17.09
C ASP A 171 19.95 -14.26 -18.07
N VAL A 172 18.70 -13.87 -17.96
CA VAL A 172 17.60 -14.20 -18.87
C VAL A 172 16.82 -12.93 -19.17
N PRO A 173 16.16 -12.81 -20.31
CA PRO A 173 15.31 -11.63 -20.58
C PRO A 173 14.32 -11.40 -19.44
N CYS A 174 14.06 -10.13 -19.10
CA CYS A 174 13.15 -9.74 -18.03
C CYS A 174 12.15 -8.69 -18.54
N GLY A 175 10.94 -9.13 -18.88
CA GLY A 175 9.92 -8.26 -19.42
C GLY A 175 9.35 -7.24 -18.43
N ALA A 176 9.51 -7.50 -17.13
CA ALA A 176 9.02 -6.62 -16.06
C ALA A 176 10.09 -5.64 -15.51
N LEU A 177 11.30 -5.58 -16.11
CA LEU A 177 12.40 -4.81 -15.51
C LEU A 177 12.06 -3.33 -15.32
N LEU A 178 11.44 -2.68 -16.29
CA LEU A 178 11.10 -1.26 -16.19
C LEU A 178 10.10 -1.01 -15.05
N GLN A 179 9.09 -1.87 -14.90
CA GLN A 179 8.13 -1.78 -13.80
C GLN A 179 8.79 -2.02 -12.44
N GLN A 180 9.74 -2.97 -12.37
CA GLN A 180 10.54 -3.20 -11.16
C GLN A 180 11.37 -1.96 -10.79
N LEU A 181 11.90 -1.23 -11.78
CA LEU A 181 12.65 0.01 -11.59
C LEU A 181 11.77 1.20 -11.17
N CYS A 182 10.44 1.15 -11.35
CA CYS A 182 9.50 2.13 -10.80
C CYS A 182 9.23 1.93 -9.30
N HIS A 183 9.53 0.74 -8.75
CA HIS A 183 9.27 0.43 -7.34
C HIS A 183 10.14 1.30 -6.41
N PRO A 184 9.62 1.75 -5.24
CA PRO A 184 10.39 2.59 -4.30
C PRO A 184 11.76 2.05 -3.89
N VAL A 185 11.96 0.72 -3.87
CA VAL A 185 13.27 0.10 -3.58
C VAL A 185 14.35 0.43 -4.60
N ALA A 186 13.98 0.83 -5.83
CA ALA A 186 14.91 1.24 -6.88
C ALA A 186 15.30 2.72 -6.80
N ALA A 187 15.06 3.37 -5.68
CA ALA A 187 15.45 4.75 -5.41
C ALA A 187 16.98 4.94 -5.43
N ILE A 188 17.43 6.06 -5.99
CA ILE A 188 18.86 6.37 -6.06
C ILE A 188 19.25 7.24 -4.88
N ILE A 189 20.32 6.84 -4.17
CA ILE A 189 20.81 7.45 -2.95
C ILE A 189 22.16 8.15 -3.23
N SER A 190 22.42 9.28 -2.55
CA SER A 190 23.71 9.95 -2.61
C SER A 190 24.86 9.07 -2.12
N LEU A 191 25.92 8.95 -2.91
CA LEU A 191 27.13 8.21 -2.53
C LEU A 191 27.77 8.81 -1.28
N LYS A 192 27.85 10.14 -1.20
CA LYS A 192 28.39 10.85 -0.04
C LYS A 192 27.56 10.55 1.22
N SER A 193 26.24 10.53 1.10
CA SER A 193 25.36 10.16 2.21
C SER A 193 25.58 8.73 2.69
N LEU A 194 25.76 7.77 1.77
CA LEU A 194 26.09 6.39 2.12
C LEU A 194 27.44 6.26 2.83
N GLU A 195 28.47 7.03 2.39
CA GLU A 195 29.78 7.06 3.03
C GLU A 195 29.75 7.71 4.42
N GLU A 196 28.97 8.78 4.59
CA GLU A 196 28.90 9.56 5.82
C GLU A 196 28.06 8.89 6.90
N TYR A 197 26.88 8.37 6.54
CA TYR A 197 25.88 7.88 7.49
C TYR A 197 25.76 6.33 7.54
N GLY A 198 26.16 5.62 6.50
CA GLY A 198 26.06 4.16 6.46
C GLY A 198 24.64 3.66 6.75
N GLU A 199 24.45 2.92 7.86
CA GLU A 199 23.13 2.43 8.28
C GLU A 199 22.23 3.55 8.86
N GLU A 200 22.80 4.68 9.30
CA GLU A 200 22.06 5.83 9.83
C GLU A 200 21.35 6.64 8.73
N ILE A 201 21.48 6.24 7.45
CA ILE A 201 20.71 6.81 6.34
C ILE A 201 19.20 6.68 6.56
N SER A 202 18.78 5.72 7.40
CA SER A 202 17.41 5.55 7.84
C SER A 202 16.79 6.78 8.54
N THR A 203 17.64 7.71 9.00
CA THR A 203 17.25 8.98 9.65
C THR A 203 17.88 10.21 8.96
N HIS A 204 18.72 10.00 7.95
CA HIS A 204 19.42 11.04 7.19
C HIS A 204 19.28 10.81 5.67
N PRO A 205 18.04 10.77 5.13
CA PRO A 205 17.83 10.49 3.73
C PRO A 205 18.33 11.62 2.82
N VAL A 206 19.09 11.28 1.79
CA VAL A 206 19.58 12.21 0.78
C VAL A 206 19.31 11.65 -0.61
N GLY A 207 18.28 12.17 -1.26
CA GLY A 207 17.86 11.84 -2.62
C GLY A 207 18.05 13.00 -3.59
N THR A 208 17.37 12.89 -4.72
CA THR A 208 17.28 13.90 -5.78
C THR A 208 15.89 14.50 -5.90
N GLY A 209 14.95 14.12 -5.03
CA GLY A 209 13.52 14.39 -5.13
C GLY A 209 13.13 15.86 -5.02
N ALA A 210 11.86 16.11 -5.22
CA ALA A 210 11.27 17.45 -5.20
C ALA A 210 11.37 18.13 -3.82
N PHE A 211 11.47 17.33 -2.77
CA PHE A 211 11.63 17.83 -1.39
C PHE A 211 12.82 17.14 -0.72
N GLN A 212 13.54 17.92 0.10
CA GLN A 212 14.65 17.44 0.91
C GLN A 212 14.24 17.31 2.37
N PHE A 213 14.83 16.34 3.06
CA PHE A 213 14.62 16.11 4.48
C PHE A 213 15.20 17.24 5.33
N VAL A 214 14.45 17.69 6.34
CA VAL A 214 14.88 18.71 7.30
C VAL A 214 14.95 18.13 8.71
N GLU A 215 13.85 17.56 9.20
CA GLU A 215 13.74 17.06 10.57
C GLU A 215 12.68 15.96 10.66
N TRP A 216 12.92 14.99 11.51
CA TRP A 216 11.93 13.99 11.90
C TRP A 216 11.86 13.87 13.42
N LYS A 217 10.71 14.20 13.97
CA LYS A 217 10.34 13.96 15.36
C LYS A 217 9.45 12.74 15.43
N THR A 218 10.04 11.61 15.79
CA THR A 218 9.35 10.30 15.82
C THR A 218 8.05 10.37 16.60
N GLY A 219 6.96 9.92 15.97
CA GLY A 219 5.60 9.94 16.51
C GLY A 219 4.90 11.29 16.47
N GLU A 220 5.55 12.34 15.96
CA GLU A 220 5.01 13.70 15.92
C GLU A 220 4.94 14.26 14.50
N GLU A 221 6.08 14.54 13.88
CA GLU A 221 6.15 15.29 12.63
C GLU A 221 7.41 14.99 11.82
N LEU A 222 7.25 14.84 10.49
CA LEU A 222 8.32 14.92 9.50
C LEU A 222 8.23 16.28 8.79
N VAL A 223 9.35 16.97 8.66
CA VAL A 223 9.47 18.24 7.92
C VAL A 223 10.32 18.03 6.68
N LEU A 224 9.75 18.35 5.54
CA LEU A 224 10.45 18.42 4.27
C LEU A 224 10.49 19.88 3.78
N GLU A 225 11.56 20.27 3.07
CA GLU A 225 11.71 21.56 2.42
C GLU A 225 11.89 21.37 0.91
N ARG A 226 11.36 22.29 0.10
CA ARG A 226 11.50 22.19 -1.36
C ARG A 226 12.95 22.14 -1.80
N ASN A 227 13.24 21.29 -2.75
CA ASN A 227 14.49 21.31 -3.50
C ASN A 227 14.39 22.42 -4.56
N ALA A 228 15.07 23.55 -4.31
CA ALA A 228 15.03 24.70 -5.23
C ALA A 228 15.69 24.40 -6.59
N ASP A 229 16.60 23.42 -6.61
CA ASP A 229 17.33 22.98 -7.80
C ASP A 229 16.76 21.69 -8.40
N TYR A 230 15.49 21.36 -8.07
CA TYR A 230 14.84 20.15 -8.59
C TYR A 230 14.82 20.14 -10.12
N PHE A 231 15.36 19.10 -10.73
CA PHE A 231 15.60 19.04 -12.18
C PHE A 231 14.32 19.08 -13.04
N LYS A 232 13.16 18.75 -12.46
CA LYS A 232 11.84 18.91 -13.13
C LYS A 232 11.16 20.24 -12.81
N GLY A 233 11.85 21.16 -12.12
CA GLY A 233 11.33 22.45 -11.68
C GLY A 233 11.00 22.47 -10.20
N ALA A 234 11.40 23.55 -9.52
CA ALA A 234 11.18 23.69 -8.08
C ALA A 234 9.68 23.66 -7.72
N PRO A 235 9.26 22.91 -6.68
CA PRO A 235 7.90 22.95 -6.17
C PRO A 235 7.45 24.35 -5.77
N ALA A 236 6.16 24.65 -5.92
CA ALA A 236 5.61 25.94 -5.47
C ALA A 236 5.55 26.05 -3.94
N VAL A 237 5.29 24.92 -3.26
CA VAL A 237 5.25 24.81 -1.80
C VAL A 237 6.68 24.81 -1.25
N GLU A 238 6.97 25.65 -0.24
CA GLU A 238 8.28 25.71 0.39
C GLU A 238 8.53 24.60 1.39
N LYS A 239 7.52 24.27 2.20
CA LYS A 239 7.63 23.26 3.25
C LYS A 239 6.43 22.35 3.30
N VAL A 240 6.70 21.08 3.56
CA VAL A 240 5.68 20.05 3.80
C VAL A 240 5.87 19.51 5.21
N TYR A 241 4.81 19.57 6.00
CA TYR A 241 4.75 19.02 7.35
C TYR A 241 3.85 17.78 7.32
N PHE A 242 4.41 16.60 7.47
CA PHE A 242 3.65 15.39 7.69
C PHE A 242 3.47 15.19 9.20
N ARG A 243 2.26 15.39 9.69
CA ARG A 243 1.92 15.28 11.11
C ARG A 243 1.23 13.96 11.42
N VAL A 244 1.72 13.29 12.45
CA VAL A 244 1.16 12.00 12.88
C VAL A 244 -0.05 12.27 13.80
N VAL A 245 -1.24 11.91 13.34
CA VAL A 245 -2.49 12.03 14.07
C VAL A 245 -3.24 10.70 13.93
N PRO A 246 -3.09 9.75 14.87
CA PRO A 246 -3.62 8.40 14.73
C PRO A 246 -5.15 8.32 14.60
N GLU A 247 -5.89 9.19 15.30
CA GLU A 247 -7.35 9.13 15.33
C GLU A 247 -7.97 9.75 14.06
N ASP A 248 -8.71 8.94 13.30
CA ASP A 248 -9.34 9.31 12.04
C ASP A 248 -10.27 10.54 12.17
N ALA A 249 -11.12 10.55 13.18
CA ALA A 249 -12.04 11.65 13.43
C ALA A 249 -11.33 12.97 13.74
N THR A 250 -10.17 12.91 14.40
CA THR A 250 -9.33 14.09 14.67
C THR A 250 -8.71 14.60 13.38
N ARG A 251 -8.17 13.71 12.51
CA ARG A 251 -7.66 14.11 11.19
C ARG A 251 -8.73 14.78 10.34
N ALA A 252 -9.93 14.19 10.30
CA ALA A 252 -11.07 14.75 9.56
C ALA A 252 -11.48 16.13 10.09
N LEU A 253 -11.49 16.32 11.41
CA LEU A 253 -11.82 17.61 12.04
C LEU A 253 -10.77 18.69 11.77
N LEU A 254 -9.48 18.36 11.85
CA LEU A 254 -8.38 19.29 11.55
C LEU A 254 -8.41 19.72 10.08
N LEU A 255 -8.69 18.81 9.15
CA LEU A 255 -8.91 19.13 7.75
C LEU A 255 -10.09 20.07 7.58
N GLN A 256 -11.24 19.74 8.16
CA GLN A 256 -12.48 20.53 8.06
C GLN A 256 -12.32 21.94 8.60
N SER A 257 -11.62 22.10 9.74
CA SER A 257 -11.36 23.40 10.36
C SER A 257 -10.30 24.25 9.64
N GLY A 258 -9.61 23.69 8.64
CA GLY A 258 -8.51 24.35 7.92
C GLY A 258 -7.20 24.43 8.71
N GLN A 259 -7.04 23.62 9.76
CA GLN A 259 -5.77 23.47 10.48
C GLN A 259 -4.81 22.49 9.81
N ALA A 260 -5.28 21.80 8.78
CA ALA A 260 -4.49 20.97 7.89
C ALA A 260 -4.99 21.11 6.46
N ASP A 261 -4.14 20.81 5.50
CA ASP A 261 -4.42 20.95 4.06
C ASP A 261 -4.82 19.61 3.43
N VAL A 262 -4.22 18.52 3.89
CA VAL A 262 -4.44 17.14 3.37
C VAL A 262 -4.60 16.18 4.55
N ALA A 263 -5.50 15.21 4.42
CA ALA A 263 -5.61 14.09 5.36
C ALA A 263 -5.57 12.77 4.59
N LEU A 264 -4.55 11.95 4.89
CA LEU A 264 -4.34 10.66 4.24
C LEU A 264 -5.20 9.57 4.88
N ARG A 265 -5.70 8.65 4.04
CA ARG A 265 -6.33 7.38 4.47
C ARG A 265 -7.43 7.56 5.50
N LEU A 266 -8.32 8.54 5.30
CA LEU A 266 -9.54 8.64 6.11
C LEU A 266 -10.48 7.48 5.76
N PRO A 267 -11.15 6.88 6.75
CA PRO A 267 -12.17 5.87 6.50
C PRO A 267 -13.39 6.47 5.78
N VAL A 268 -14.15 5.62 5.09
CA VAL A 268 -15.33 6.03 4.29
C VAL A 268 -16.32 6.82 5.13
N THR A 269 -16.54 6.45 6.38
CA THR A 269 -17.43 7.17 7.29
C THR A 269 -17.04 8.65 7.50
N GLU A 270 -15.76 8.94 7.50
CA GLU A 270 -15.27 10.33 7.60
C GLU A 270 -15.29 11.03 6.24
N THR A 271 -14.91 10.33 5.15
CA THR A 271 -14.97 10.94 3.81
C THR A 271 -16.39 11.28 3.39
N ASP A 272 -17.39 10.41 3.65
CA ASP A 272 -18.79 10.67 3.36
C ASP A 272 -19.31 11.88 4.16
N ARG A 273 -18.89 12.01 5.41
CA ARG A 273 -19.22 13.18 6.24
C ARG A 273 -18.65 14.48 5.67
N LEU A 274 -17.44 14.41 5.12
CA LEU A 274 -16.72 15.57 4.55
C LEU A 274 -17.19 15.93 3.14
N GLU A 275 -17.78 15.01 2.37
CA GLU A 275 -18.26 15.27 0.99
C GLU A 275 -19.25 16.46 0.91
N SER A 276 -19.96 16.76 1.98
CA SER A 276 -20.89 17.90 2.04
C SER A 276 -20.25 19.24 2.38
N ASP A 277 -18.96 19.26 2.75
CA ASP A 277 -18.25 20.50 3.08
C ASP A 277 -17.65 21.13 1.81
N PRO A 278 -18.10 22.36 1.42
CA PRO A 278 -17.63 23.00 0.20
C PRO A 278 -16.13 23.38 0.24
N ASN A 279 -15.51 23.36 1.41
CA ASN A 279 -14.09 23.67 1.59
C ASN A 279 -13.20 22.43 1.54
N VAL A 280 -13.77 21.23 1.38
CA VAL A 280 -13.04 19.96 1.32
C VAL A 280 -13.34 19.27 0.00
N THR A 281 -12.32 18.74 -0.63
CA THR A 281 -12.40 17.91 -1.82
C THR A 281 -12.05 16.48 -1.44
N ILE A 282 -12.89 15.53 -1.85
CA ILE A 282 -12.62 14.10 -1.75
C ILE A 282 -12.32 13.59 -3.16
N GLN A 283 -11.06 13.29 -3.42
CA GLN A 283 -10.63 12.68 -4.67
C GLN A 283 -10.64 11.17 -4.50
N LYS A 284 -11.52 10.49 -5.25
CA LYS A 284 -11.57 9.03 -5.31
C LYS A 284 -10.74 8.56 -6.50
N GLY A 285 -9.92 7.53 -6.31
CA GLY A 285 -9.07 6.95 -7.34
C GLY A 285 -9.03 5.43 -7.24
N ASP A 286 -8.73 4.79 -8.35
CA ASP A 286 -8.60 3.34 -8.42
C ASP A 286 -7.25 2.90 -7.84
N THR A 287 -7.12 1.59 -7.54
CA THR A 287 -5.88 1.00 -7.04
C THR A 287 -5.47 -0.21 -7.87
N VAL A 288 -4.22 -0.62 -7.73
CA VAL A 288 -3.72 -1.89 -8.31
C VAL A 288 -4.17 -3.13 -7.52
N MET A 289 -4.87 -2.94 -6.41
CA MET A 289 -5.29 -4.03 -5.52
C MET A 289 -6.49 -4.79 -6.08
N THR A 290 -6.51 -6.10 -5.86
CA THR A 290 -7.66 -6.98 -6.08
C THR A 290 -8.08 -7.63 -4.78
N MET A 291 -9.38 -7.61 -4.46
CA MET A 291 -9.97 -8.31 -3.32
C MET A 291 -10.63 -9.61 -3.77
N TYR A 292 -10.39 -10.69 -3.03
CA TYR A 292 -10.84 -12.02 -3.38
C TYR A 292 -11.01 -12.93 -2.16
N VAL A 293 -11.75 -14.03 -2.33
CA VAL A 293 -11.69 -15.16 -1.42
C VAL A 293 -10.87 -16.26 -2.08
N ALA A 294 -9.69 -16.58 -1.53
CA ALA A 294 -8.94 -17.75 -1.98
C ALA A 294 -9.70 -19.01 -1.59
N LEU A 295 -9.98 -19.86 -2.56
CA LEU A 295 -10.58 -21.16 -2.39
C LEU A 295 -9.47 -22.21 -2.34
N ASN A 296 -9.40 -23.06 -1.32
CA ASN A 296 -8.37 -24.09 -1.23
C ASN A 296 -8.65 -25.23 -2.22
N ASN A 297 -8.11 -25.10 -3.44
CA ASN A 297 -8.33 -26.05 -4.54
C ASN A 297 -7.80 -27.47 -4.25
N SER A 298 -7.02 -27.65 -3.18
CA SER A 298 -6.50 -28.96 -2.77
C SER A 298 -7.41 -29.70 -1.79
N LYS A 299 -8.51 -29.09 -1.30
CA LYS A 299 -9.23 -29.55 -0.11
C LYS A 299 -10.73 -29.77 -0.36
N GLY A 300 -11.25 -30.90 0.11
CA GLY A 300 -12.68 -31.20 0.19
C GLY A 300 -13.44 -30.99 -1.12
N ALA A 301 -14.61 -30.38 -1.03
CA ALA A 301 -15.48 -30.07 -2.16
C ALA A 301 -14.85 -29.04 -3.13
N LEU A 302 -13.96 -28.16 -2.63
CA LEU A 302 -13.30 -27.11 -3.42
C LEU A 302 -12.29 -27.67 -4.45
N ARG A 303 -12.00 -28.98 -4.45
CA ARG A 303 -11.25 -29.65 -5.53
C ARG A 303 -12.00 -29.64 -6.84
N ASP A 304 -13.33 -29.67 -6.77
CA ASP A 304 -14.17 -29.68 -7.96
C ASP A 304 -14.34 -28.23 -8.48
N GLU A 305 -13.99 -28.05 -9.75
CA GLU A 305 -14.11 -26.77 -10.42
C GLU A 305 -15.56 -26.23 -10.41
N LYS A 306 -16.56 -27.12 -10.58
CA LYS A 306 -17.97 -26.74 -10.57
C LYS A 306 -18.40 -26.16 -9.22
N VAL A 307 -17.85 -26.66 -8.11
CA VAL A 307 -18.08 -26.10 -6.78
C VAL A 307 -17.50 -24.70 -6.70
N ARG A 308 -16.28 -24.47 -7.20
CA ARG A 308 -15.66 -23.16 -7.20
C ARG A 308 -16.38 -22.17 -8.13
N GLN A 309 -16.86 -22.63 -9.27
CA GLN A 309 -17.71 -21.84 -10.17
C GLN A 309 -19.03 -21.48 -9.48
N ALA A 310 -19.67 -22.43 -8.78
CA ALA A 310 -20.88 -22.18 -8.00
C ALA A 310 -20.66 -21.10 -6.93
N MET A 311 -19.50 -21.11 -6.25
CA MET A 311 -19.12 -20.07 -5.29
C MET A 311 -19.13 -18.67 -5.92
N ASN A 312 -18.67 -18.54 -7.18
CA ASN A 312 -18.65 -17.28 -7.91
C ASN A 312 -20.04 -16.85 -8.39
N TYR A 313 -20.84 -17.78 -8.96
CA TYR A 313 -22.21 -17.50 -9.43
C TYR A 313 -23.19 -17.19 -8.29
N ALA A 314 -22.93 -17.68 -7.08
CA ALA A 314 -23.78 -17.40 -5.92
C ALA A 314 -23.64 -15.98 -5.34
N VAL A 315 -22.69 -15.18 -5.83
CA VAL A 315 -22.37 -13.86 -5.26
C VAL A 315 -22.78 -12.72 -6.18
N ASP A 316 -23.71 -11.88 -5.70
CA ASP A 316 -24.01 -10.57 -6.28
C ASP A 316 -22.98 -9.53 -5.77
N LYS A 317 -21.99 -9.30 -6.60
CA LYS A 317 -20.87 -8.40 -6.28
C LYS A 317 -21.29 -6.93 -6.33
N ASP A 318 -22.31 -6.59 -7.11
CA ASP A 318 -22.86 -5.23 -7.18
C ASP A 318 -23.45 -4.79 -5.83
N VAL A 319 -24.11 -5.70 -5.10
CA VAL A 319 -24.58 -5.44 -3.72
C VAL A 319 -23.42 -5.13 -2.80
N ILE A 320 -22.31 -5.90 -2.89
CA ILE A 320 -21.13 -5.65 -2.07
C ILE A 320 -20.56 -4.24 -2.39
N VAL A 321 -20.36 -3.95 -3.66
CA VAL A 321 -19.74 -2.69 -4.11
C VAL A 321 -20.62 -1.47 -3.78
N LYS A 322 -21.93 -1.54 -4.02
CA LYS A 322 -22.84 -0.41 -3.89
C LYS A 322 -23.33 -0.22 -2.45
N ASP A 323 -23.81 -1.31 -1.82
CA ASP A 323 -24.55 -1.21 -0.57
C ASP A 323 -23.64 -1.34 0.66
N ILE A 324 -22.51 -2.08 0.56
CA ILE A 324 -21.58 -2.26 1.67
C ILE A 324 -20.41 -1.27 1.57
N LEU A 325 -19.81 -1.16 0.38
CA LEU A 325 -18.62 -0.35 0.17
C LEU A 325 -18.94 1.08 -0.28
N GLY A 326 -20.22 1.48 -0.39
CA GLY A 326 -20.61 2.84 -0.75
C GLY A 326 -20.05 3.32 -2.11
N GLY A 327 -19.81 2.41 -3.05
CA GLY A 327 -19.20 2.72 -4.35
C GLY A 327 -17.66 2.88 -4.30
N MET A 328 -17.03 2.57 -3.17
CA MET A 328 -15.56 2.60 -2.99
C MET A 328 -14.88 1.34 -3.54
N ALA A 329 -15.44 0.75 -4.58
CA ALA A 329 -14.85 -0.36 -5.32
C ALA A 329 -15.46 -0.45 -6.72
N THR A 330 -14.85 -1.27 -7.56
CA THR A 330 -15.36 -1.69 -8.88
C THR A 330 -15.40 -3.21 -8.92
N VAL A 331 -16.49 -3.81 -9.44
CA VAL A 331 -16.60 -5.27 -9.55
C VAL A 331 -15.47 -5.82 -10.42
N SER A 332 -14.81 -6.88 -9.94
CA SER A 332 -13.69 -7.50 -10.68
C SER A 332 -14.17 -8.35 -11.85
N ASP A 333 -13.45 -8.28 -12.94
CA ASP A 333 -13.61 -9.04 -14.19
C ASP A 333 -12.30 -9.72 -14.63
N SER A 334 -11.25 -9.62 -13.80
CA SER A 334 -9.95 -10.26 -13.95
C SER A 334 -9.34 -10.53 -12.57
N PRO A 335 -8.35 -11.43 -12.46
CA PRO A 335 -7.57 -11.63 -11.23
C PRO A 335 -6.74 -10.41 -10.82
N ILE A 336 -6.41 -9.52 -11.74
CA ILE A 336 -5.65 -8.29 -11.50
C ILE A 336 -6.46 -7.04 -11.86
N SER A 337 -6.11 -5.90 -11.25
CA SER A 337 -6.76 -4.61 -11.46
C SER A 337 -6.47 -4.04 -12.86
N PRO A 338 -7.39 -3.25 -13.47
CA PRO A 338 -7.17 -2.53 -14.72
C PRO A 338 -5.94 -1.62 -14.74
N TYR A 339 -5.45 -1.21 -13.57
CA TYR A 339 -4.24 -0.39 -13.42
C TYR A 339 -2.95 -1.23 -13.29
N THR A 340 -3.04 -2.55 -13.42
CA THR A 340 -1.87 -3.43 -13.49
C THR A 340 -1.51 -3.65 -14.94
N TRP A 341 -0.26 -3.40 -15.30
CA TRP A 341 0.22 -3.69 -16.66
C TRP A 341 0.03 -5.18 -16.98
N GLY A 342 -0.54 -5.48 -18.13
CA GLY A 342 -0.86 -6.86 -18.52
C GLY A 342 -2.33 -7.24 -18.30
N TYR A 343 -3.11 -6.40 -17.59
CA TYR A 343 -4.54 -6.63 -17.42
C TYR A 343 -5.26 -6.82 -18.75
N ASP A 344 -6.13 -7.82 -18.78
CA ASP A 344 -7.13 -8.02 -19.84
C ASP A 344 -8.53 -8.17 -19.22
N SER A 345 -9.52 -7.46 -19.80
CA SER A 345 -10.90 -7.59 -19.36
C SER A 345 -11.45 -8.95 -19.82
N GLY A 346 -11.37 -9.92 -18.95
CA GLY A 346 -11.66 -11.31 -19.32
C GLY A 346 -13.11 -11.70 -19.14
N MET A 347 -13.38 -12.38 -18.07
CA MET A 347 -14.65 -13.03 -17.76
C MET A 347 -15.28 -12.39 -16.53
N LYS A 348 -16.59 -12.15 -16.57
CA LYS A 348 -17.36 -11.71 -15.42
C LYS A 348 -18.35 -12.81 -14.99
N TYR A 349 -18.32 -13.19 -13.73
CA TYR A 349 -19.34 -14.04 -13.15
C TYR A 349 -20.55 -13.16 -12.76
N GLU A 350 -21.61 -13.21 -13.57
CA GLU A 350 -22.89 -12.62 -13.20
C GLU A 350 -23.60 -13.48 -12.16
N CYS A 351 -24.23 -12.85 -11.17
CA CYS A 351 -24.93 -13.59 -10.12
C CYS A 351 -26.09 -14.43 -10.69
N ASP A 352 -26.02 -15.72 -10.46
CA ASP A 352 -27.06 -16.71 -10.84
C ASP A 352 -27.10 -17.83 -9.80
N VAL A 353 -27.97 -17.66 -8.79
CA VAL A 353 -28.11 -18.59 -7.68
C VAL A 353 -28.62 -19.96 -8.15
N GLU A 354 -29.48 -20.01 -9.15
CA GLU A 354 -30.00 -21.29 -9.66
C GLU A 354 -28.92 -22.07 -10.40
N LYS A 355 -28.11 -21.39 -11.22
CA LYS A 355 -26.91 -21.99 -11.83
C LYS A 355 -25.91 -22.49 -10.80
N ALA A 356 -25.72 -21.75 -9.71
CA ALA A 356 -24.86 -22.20 -8.61
C ALA A 356 -25.37 -23.53 -7.99
N LYS A 357 -26.68 -23.66 -7.77
CA LYS A 357 -27.30 -24.90 -7.29
C LYS A 357 -27.14 -26.05 -8.28
N GLU A 358 -27.35 -25.78 -9.58
CA GLU A 358 -27.16 -26.78 -10.65
C GLU A 358 -25.71 -27.30 -10.65
N LEU A 359 -24.73 -26.42 -10.58
CA LEU A 359 -23.29 -26.77 -10.54
C LEU A 359 -22.95 -27.60 -9.29
N LEU A 360 -23.52 -27.25 -8.12
CA LEU A 360 -23.34 -28.04 -6.90
C LEU A 360 -23.94 -29.44 -7.03
N ALA A 361 -25.14 -29.55 -7.60
CA ALA A 361 -25.79 -30.84 -7.82
C ALA A 361 -24.99 -31.71 -8.82
N GLU A 362 -24.47 -31.11 -9.91
CA GLU A 362 -23.61 -31.80 -10.87
C GLU A 362 -22.27 -32.24 -10.26
N ALA A 363 -21.74 -31.50 -9.29
CA ALA A 363 -20.56 -31.87 -8.52
C ALA A 363 -20.81 -32.92 -7.44
N GLY A 364 -22.09 -33.37 -7.28
CA GLY A 364 -22.48 -34.40 -6.32
C GLY A 364 -22.93 -33.88 -4.94
N TYR A 365 -23.23 -32.58 -4.83
CA TYR A 365 -23.66 -31.90 -3.61
C TYR A 365 -25.08 -31.29 -3.74
N PRO A 366 -26.13 -32.09 -4.09
CA PRO A 366 -27.48 -31.56 -4.27
C PRO A 366 -28.13 -31.05 -2.97
N ASP A 367 -27.64 -31.51 -1.81
CA ASP A 367 -28.10 -31.09 -0.48
C ASP A 367 -27.24 -29.94 0.12
N GLY A 368 -26.28 -29.41 -0.65
CA GLY A 368 -25.39 -28.35 -0.24
C GLY A 368 -24.05 -28.82 0.34
N ILE A 369 -23.23 -27.86 0.76
CA ILE A 369 -21.88 -28.07 1.34
C ILE A 369 -21.69 -27.20 2.57
N GLU A 370 -20.77 -27.59 3.46
CA GLU A 370 -20.34 -26.83 4.61
C GLU A 370 -18.86 -26.45 4.47
N LEU A 371 -18.52 -25.16 4.65
CA LEU A 371 -17.17 -24.61 4.51
C LEU A 371 -16.86 -23.60 5.64
N GLU A 372 -15.57 -23.40 5.93
CA GLU A 372 -15.10 -22.37 6.85
C GLU A 372 -14.41 -21.23 6.08
N LEU A 373 -14.85 -19.98 6.31
CA LEU A 373 -14.22 -18.76 5.80
C LEU A 373 -13.38 -18.10 6.89
N TRP A 374 -12.07 -17.99 6.67
CA TRP A 374 -11.19 -17.17 7.50
C TRP A 374 -11.18 -15.74 6.98
N THR A 375 -11.43 -14.79 7.87
CA THR A 375 -11.47 -13.37 7.52
C THR A 375 -10.64 -12.54 8.51
N PRO A 376 -9.86 -11.55 8.04
CA PRO A 376 -9.25 -10.56 8.92
C PRO A 376 -10.32 -9.63 9.50
N VAL A 377 -9.98 -8.90 10.55
CA VAL A 377 -10.82 -7.84 11.13
C VAL A 377 -10.06 -6.54 11.10
N GLY A 378 -10.64 -5.53 10.44
CA GLY A 378 -10.09 -4.17 10.36
C GLY A 378 -8.84 -4.03 9.48
N ARG A 379 -8.58 -4.99 8.58
CA ARG A 379 -7.49 -4.91 7.60
C ARG A 379 -7.92 -4.25 6.30
N TYR A 380 -9.09 -4.61 5.79
CA TYR A 380 -9.66 -4.10 4.56
C TYR A 380 -10.94 -3.34 4.84
N LEU A 381 -11.34 -2.47 3.90
CA LEU A 381 -12.58 -1.71 4.01
C LEU A 381 -13.77 -2.66 4.21
N MET A 382 -14.46 -2.54 5.36
CA MET A 382 -15.67 -3.29 5.71
C MET A 382 -15.51 -4.82 5.61
N ASP A 383 -14.33 -5.36 5.87
CA ASP A 383 -14.00 -6.79 5.70
C ASP A 383 -14.96 -7.72 6.44
N THR A 384 -15.38 -7.38 7.64
CA THR A 384 -16.37 -8.13 8.42
C THR A 384 -17.73 -8.14 7.72
N GLN A 385 -18.25 -6.98 7.31
CA GLN A 385 -19.54 -6.85 6.64
C GLN A 385 -19.54 -7.52 5.25
N VAL A 386 -18.43 -7.44 4.52
CA VAL A 386 -18.25 -8.18 3.26
C VAL A 386 -18.35 -9.68 3.52
N SER A 387 -17.66 -10.21 4.53
CA SER A 387 -17.68 -11.63 4.88
C SER A 387 -19.09 -12.11 5.29
N GLU A 388 -19.79 -11.34 6.11
CA GLU A 388 -21.17 -11.64 6.52
C GLU A 388 -22.15 -11.61 5.34
N ASN A 389 -21.95 -10.67 4.41
CA ASN A 389 -22.76 -10.60 3.19
C ASN A 389 -22.49 -11.80 2.27
N LEU A 390 -21.22 -12.19 2.07
CA LEU A 390 -20.85 -13.38 1.32
C LEU A 390 -21.50 -14.64 1.92
N GLN A 391 -21.43 -14.81 3.24
CA GLN A 391 -22.09 -15.91 3.95
C GLN A 391 -23.59 -15.97 3.63
N ALA A 392 -24.27 -14.82 3.75
CA ALA A 392 -25.72 -14.73 3.50
C ALA A 392 -26.09 -14.97 2.03
N GLN A 393 -25.22 -14.66 1.08
CA GLN A 393 -25.43 -14.92 -0.34
C GLN A 393 -25.21 -16.40 -0.67
N TRP A 394 -24.12 -17.00 -0.21
CA TRP A 394 -23.81 -18.42 -0.38
C TRP A 394 -24.86 -19.34 0.22
N GLU A 395 -25.45 -18.97 1.35
CA GLU A 395 -26.55 -19.73 1.99
C GLU A 395 -27.74 -19.93 1.05
N LYS A 396 -28.07 -18.96 0.18
CA LYS A 396 -29.16 -19.04 -0.80
C LYS A 396 -28.92 -20.12 -1.86
N ALA A 397 -27.64 -20.47 -2.11
CA ALA A 397 -27.22 -21.49 -3.04
C ALA A 397 -27.04 -22.88 -2.36
N GLY A 398 -27.24 -22.99 -1.04
CA GLY A 398 -26.96 -24.20 -0.27
C GLY A 398 -25.50 -24.36 0.13
N ILE A 399 -24.74 -23.26 0.16
CA ILE A 399 -23.36 -23.26 0.62
C ILE A 399 -23.35 -22.64 2.04
N HIS A 400 -23.23 -23.52 3.05
CA HIS A 400 -23.24 -23.12 4.45
C HIS A 400 -21.84 -22.75 4.88
N VAL A 401 -21.63 -21.47 5.24
CA VAL A 401 -20.31 -20.95 5.58
C VAL A 401 -20.23 -20.57 7.06
N ASN A 402 -19.23 -21.11 7.75
CA ASN A 402 -18.87 -20.68 9.10
C ASN A 402 -17.75 -19.62 9.03
N ILE A 403 -17.99 -18.41 9.53
CA ILE A 403 -16.98 -17.34 9.53
C ILE A 403 -16.10 -17.47 10.77
N ARG A 404 -14.77 -17.48 10.55
CA ARG A 404 -13.77 -17.42 11.60
C ARG A 404 -12.95 -16.15 11.45
N GLN A 405 -13.09 -15.24 12.43
CA GLN A 405 -12.41 -13.96 12.46
C GLN A 405 -11.01 -14.06 13.06
N TRP A 406 -10.06 -13.30 12.51
CA TRP A 406 -8.67 -13.30 12.89
C TRP A 406 -8.10 -11.87 12.98
N GLU A 407 -7.13 -11.67 13.88
CA GLU A 407 -6.19 -10.56 13.73
C GLU A 407 -5.29 -10.84 12.51
N PHE A 408 -4.94 -9.81 11.74
CA PHE A 408 -4.31 -9.99 10.42
C PHE A 408 -2.96 -10.72 10.46
N GLN A 409 -2.08 -10.40 11.41
CA GLN A 409 -0.76 -11.05 11.51
C GLN A 409 -0.88 -12.52 11.94
N ALA A 410 -1.83 -12.81 12.83
CA ALA A 410 -2.17 -14.17 13.21
C ALA A 410 -2.73 -14.95 12.01
N LEU A 411 -3.63 -14.34 11.22
CA LEU A 411 -4.13 -14.92 9.98
C LEU A 411 -2.99 -15.27 9.01
N MET A 412 -2.06 -14.31 8.78
CA MET A 412 -0.92 -14.52 7.89
C MET A 412 0.04 -15.62 8.36
N SER A 413 0.12 -15.87 9.66
CA SER A 413 0.87 -17.00 10.22
C SER A 413 0.17 -18.33 9.97
N GLU A 414 -1.15 -18.39 10.20
CA GLU A 414 -1.93 -19.62 10.13
C GLU A 414 -2.22 -20.10 8.70
N VAL A 415 -2.45 -19.19 7.75
CA VAL A 415 -2.68 -19.55 6.33
C VAL A 415 -1.49 -20.29 5.70
N LYS A 416 -0.30 -20.18 6.26
CA LYS A 416 0.89 -20.91 5.81
C LYS A 416 0.76 -22.44 6.02
N ASN A 417 -0.13 -22.86 6.92
CA ASN A 417 -0.35 -24.28 7.22
C ASN A 417 -1.34 -24.95 6.25
N GLY A 418 -2.10 -24.16 5.46
CA GLY A 418 -3.06 -24.68 4.48
C GLY A 418 -4.29 -25.36 5.07
N GLU A 419 -4.58 -25.14 6.37
CA GLU A 419 -5.68 -25.81 7.07
C GLU A 419 -7.07 -25.21 6.79
N PHE A 420 -7.15 -24.02 6.23
CA PHE A 420 -8.40 -23.34 5.87
C PHE A 420 -9.09 -23.98 4.65
N ASP A 421 -10.40 -23.78 4.53
CA ASP A 421 -11.14 -24.03 3.29
C ASP A 421 -11.09 -22.77 2.41
N MET A 422 -11.39 -21.62 2.99
CA MET A 422 -11.44 -20.33 2.29
C MET A 422 -10.80 -19.22 3.13
N VAL A 423 -10.20 -18.21 2.49
CA VAL A 423 -9.67 -17.03 3.18
C VAL A 423 -9.91 -15.75 2.37
N LEU A 424 -10.47 -14.71 3.02
CA LEU A 424 -10.64 -13.36 2.44
C LEU A 424 -9.31 -12.62 2.50
N LEU A 425 -8.81 -12.20 1.36
CA LEU A 425 -7.54 -11.47 1.21
C LEU A 425 -7.62 -10.41 0.10
N GLY A 426 -6.64 -9.50 0.13
CA GLY A 426 -6.32 -8.61 -0.97
C GLY A 426 -4.90 -8.88 -1.49
N TRP A 427 -4.69 -8.67 -2.78
CA TRP A 427 -3.38 -8.72 -3.41
C TRP A 427 -3.09 -7.42 -4.14
N SER A 428 -1.93 -6.82 -3.90
CA SER A 428 -1.48 -5.59 -4.54
C SER A 428 -0.11 -5.83 -5.16
N PRO A 429 0.02 -5.87 -6.50
CA PRO A 429 1.29 -5.97 -7.17
C PRO A 429 2.07 -4.65 -7.04
N SER A 430 3.06 -4.58 -6.15
CA SER A 430 3.81 -3.36 -5.87
C SER A 430 4.65 -2.86 -7.05
N THR A 431 4.95 -3.72 -8.02
CA THR A 431 5.59 -3.33 -9.29
C THR A 431 4.60 -2.85 -10.35
N GLY A 432 3.28 -2.93 -10.09
CA GLY A 432 2.25 -2.58 -11.07
C GLY A 432 2.23 -3.46 -12.32
N ASP A 433 2.84 -4.65 -12.27
CA ASP A 433 2.98 -5.58 -13.41
C ASP A 433 2.26 -6.91 -13.14
N ALA A 434 1.73 -7.52 -14.20
CA ALA A 434 1.05 -8.82 -14.15
C ALA A 434 1.97 -9.95 -13.67
N ASP A 435 3.30 -9.86 -13.86
CA ASP A 435 4.25 -10.83 -13.27
C ASP A 435 4.06 -10.92 -11.75
N GLN A 436 4.08 -9.79 -11.07
CA GLN A 436 3.82 -9.75 -9.62
C GLN A 436 2.33 -9.90 -9.28
N GLY A 437 1.45 -9.58 -10.22
CA GLY A 437 0.00 -9.74 -10.05
C GLY A 437 -0.45 -11.19 -10.07
N LEU A 438 0.20 -12.05 -10.85
CA LEU A 438 -0.27 -13.42 -11.12
C LEU A 438 0.70 -14.49 -10.61
N TYR A 439 2.00 -14.38 -10.90
CA TYR A 439 2.97 -15.45 -10.60
C TYR A 439 2.99 -15.85 -9.11
N PRO A 440 3.09 -14.93 -8.14
CA PRO A 440 3.16 -15.29 -6.72
C PRO A 440 1.91 -15.96 -6.18
N VAL A 441 0.74 -15.69 -6.78
CA VAL A 441 -0.56 -16.11 -6.23
C VAL A 441 -1.23 -17.23 -7.01
N PHE A 442 -0.76 -17.56 -8.22
CA PHE A 442 -1.35 -18.63 -9.04
C PHE A 442 -0.35 -19.69 -9.51
N HIS A 443 0.97 -19.38 -9.61
CA HIS A 443 1.93 -20.39 -10.06
C HIS A 443 2.09 -21.50 -9.02
N SER A 444 2.12 -22.79 -9.46
CA SER A 444 2.12 -23.94 -8.56
C SER A 444 3.37 -24.05 -7.68
N THR A 445 4.51 -23.49 -8.08
CA THR A 445 5.71 -23.43 -7.22
C THR A 445 5.56 -22.46 -6.04
N GLN A 446 4.50 -21.66 -6.01
CA GLN A 446 4.26 -20.63 -5.01
C GLN A 446 3.25 -21.04 -3.92
N PHE A 447 3.01 -22.34 -3.73
CA PHE A 447 2.21 -22.83 -2.62
C PHE A 447 2.73 -22.37 -1.26
N PRO A 448 1.88 -22.32 -0.23
CA PRO A 448 2.33 -21.98 1.10
C PRO A 448 3.61 -22.73 1.53
N PRO A 449 4.55 -22.06 2.19
CA PRO A 449 4.40 -20.75 2.88
C PRO A 449 4.44 -19.51 1.98
N ASN A 450 4.59 -19.68 0.64
CA ASN A 450 4.51 -18.57 -0.33
C ASN A 450 3.07 -18.08 -0.53
N SER A 451 2.77 -17.38 -1.63
CA SER A 451 1.54 -16.58 -1.74
C SER A 451 0.38 -17.26 -2.48
N ASN A 452 0.59 -18.43 -3.14
CA ASN A 452 -0.50 -19.18 -3.77
C ASN A 452 -1.36 -19.92 -2.71
N ARG A 453 -2.17 -19.16 -1.99
CA ARG A 453 -3.03 -19.67 -0.92
C ARG A 453 -4.24 -20.42 -1.43
N ALA A 454 -4.57 -20.27 -2.71
CA ALA A 454 -5.60 -21.10 -3.34
C ALA A 454 -5.15 -22.55 -3.59
N PHE A 455 -3.86 -22.87 -3.46
CA PHE A 455 -3.28 -24.14 -3.91
C PHE A 455 -3.65 -24.45 -5.36
N TYR A 456 -3.82 -23.39 -6.15
CA TYR A 456 -4.14 -23.49 -7.57
C TYR A 456 -2.97 -24.12 -8.32
N ASN A 457 -3.28 -25.10 -9.17
CA ASN A 457 -2.31 -25.87 -9.92
C ASN A 457 -2.86 -26.17 -11.32
N ASN A 458 -2.40 -25.41 -12.30
CA ASN A 458 -2.72 -25.62 -13.70
C ASN A 458 -1.42 -25.50 -14.51
N PRO A 459 -0.91 -26.61 -15.11
CA PRO A 459 0.35 -26.59 -15.85
C PRO A 459 0.36 -25.68 -17.09
N GLU A 460 -0.81 -25.40 -17.68
CA GLU A 460 -0.92 -24.46 -18.82
C GLU A 460 -0.71 -23.02 -18.33
N VAL A 461 -1.32 -22.66 -17.20
CA VAL A 461 -1.13 -21.35 -16.56
C VAL A 461 0.32 -21.19 -16.11
N ASP A 462 0.90 -22.20 -15.45
CA ASP A 462 2.31 -22.16 -15.05
C ASP A 462 3.24 -21.88 -16.25
N ALA A 463 3.02 -22.59 -17.38
CA ALA A 463 3.83 -22.39 -18.58
C ALA A 463 3.64 -21.00 -19.21
N LEU A 464 2.43 -20.44 -19.18
CA LEU A 464 2.15 -19.07 -19.65
C LEU A 464 2.86 -18.04 -18.78
N LEU A 465 2.79 -18.18 -17.46
CA LEU A 465 3.43 -17.27 -16.51
C LEU A 465 4.97 -17.32 -16.60
N ASP A 466 5.55 -18.54 -16.71
CA ASP A 466 7.00 -18.71 -16.92
C ASP A 466 7.47 -18.08 -18.23
N SER A 467 6.71 -18.25 -19.32
CA SER A 467 7.03 -17.66 -20.62
C SER A 467 6.90 -16.13 -20.60
N ALA A 468 5.79 -15.60 -20.04
CA ALA A 468 5.56 -14.16 -19.96
C ALA A 468 6.61 -13.41 -19.13
N LYS A 469 7.17 -14.07 -18.11
CA LYS A 469 8.22 -13.51 -17.27
C LYS A 469 9.48 -13.15 -18.06
N THR A 470 9.81 -13.96 -19.07
CA THR A 470 11.01 -13.80 -19.89
C THR A 470 10.74 -13.14 -21.25
N GLU A 471 9.49 -12.88 -21.62
CA GLU A 471 9.12 -12.19 -22.85
C GLU A 471 9.27 -10.68 -22.67
N VAL A 472 9.95 -10.01 -23.61
CA VAL A 472 10.13 -8.55 -23.61
C VAL A 472 9.32 -7.84 -24.71
N ASP A 473 8.81 -8.58 -25.71
CA ASP A 473 7.83 -8.03 -26.63
C ASP A 473 6.49 -7.81 -25.89
N GLU A 474 6.12 -6.56 -25.71
CA GLU A 474 4.93 -6.20 -24.93
C GLU A 474 3.65 -6.82 -25.43
N THR A 475 3.50 -6.98 -26.77
CA THR A 475 2.29 -7.55 -27.37
C THR A 475 2.20 -9.04 -27.08
N ALA A 476 3.28 -9.78 -27.31
CA ALA A 476 3.34 -11.21 -27.01
C ALA A 476 3.15 -11.48 -25.52
N ARG A 477 3.77 -10.66 -24.67
CA ARG A 477 3.68 -10.76 -23.21
C ARG A 477 2.25 -10.53 -22.71
N ARG A 478 1.54 -9.50 -23.22
CA ARG A 478 0.13 -9.25 -22.92
C ARG A 478 -0.78 -10.39 -23.35
N GLU A 479 -0.56 -10.99 -24.53
CA GLU A 479 -1.33 -12.14 -24.99
C GLU A 479 -1.18 -13.36 -24.07
N MET A 480 0.03 -13.59 -23.52
CA MET A 480 0.27 -14.67 -22.56
C MET A 480 -0.49 -14.44 -21.25
N TYR A 481 -0.44 -13.22 -20.70
CA TYR A 481 -1.19 -12.88 -19.48
C TYR A 481 -2.70 -12.94 -19.70
N ALA A 482 -3.22 -12.42 -20.82
CA ALA A 482 -4.64 -12.49 -21.15
C ALA A 482 -5.15 -13.95 -21.17
N LYS A 483 -4.37 -14.89 -21.73
CA LYS A 483 -4.71 -16.32 -21.71
C LYS A 483 -4.66 -16.89 -20.29
N ALA A 484 -3.64 -16.55 -19.50
CA ALA A 484 -3.52 -17.00 -18.12
C ALA A 484 -4.68 -16.49 -17.26
N GLU A 485 -5.00 -15.19 -17.33
CA GLU A 485 -6.11 -14.56 -16.62
C GLU A 485 -7.45 -15.23 -16.96
N LYS A 486 -7.72 -15.42 -18.25
CA LYS A 486 -8.92 -16.11 -18.70
C LYS A 486 -9.03 -17.53 -18.10
N THR A 487 -7.95 -18.33 -18.18
CA THR A 487 -7.96 -19.71 -17.65
C THR A 487 -8.13 -19.71 -16.12
N ILE A 488 -7.46 -18.80 -15.40
CA ILE A 488 -7.60 -18.66 -13.94
C ILE A 488 -9.05 -18.32 -13.56
N MET A 489 -9.70 -17.45 -14.33
CA MET A 489 -11.11 -17.09 -14.12
C MET A 489 -12.05 -18.27 -14.41
N GLU A 490 -11.84 -18.99 -15.53
CA GLU A 490 -12.63 -20.16 -15.92
C GLU A 490 -12.51 -21.28 -14.88
N ASP A 491 -11.30 -21.55 -14.38
CA ASP A 491 -11.01 -22.54 -13.33
C ASP A 491 -11.58 -22.14 -11.95
N ALA A 492 -12.04 -20.88 -11.82
CA ALA A 492 -12.53 -20.30 -10.57
C ALA A 492 -11.56 -20.51 -9.40
N ALA A 493 -10.27 -20.20 -9.60
CA ALA A 493 -9.23 -20.36 -8.57
C ALA A 493 -9.55 -19.58 -7.29
N TRP A 494 -10.24 -18.46 -7.42
CA TRP A 494 -10.77 -17.61 -6.36
C TRP A 494 -12.28 -17.37 -6.52
N THR A 495 -12.96 -16.90 -5.46
CA THR A 495 -14.13 -16.06 -5.65
C THR A 495 -13.62 -14.64 -5.86
N PHE A 496 -13.68 -14.17 -7.10
CA PHE A 496 -13.23 -12.84 -7.49
C PHE A 496 -14.27 -11.81 -7.05
N LEU A 497 -13.85 -10.76 -6.34
CA LEU A 497 -14.80 -9.84 -5.72
C LEU A 497 -14.79 -8.45 -6.38
N TYR A 498 -13.77 -7.65 -6.08
CA TYR A 498 -13.73 -6.26 -6.53
C TYR A 498 -12.31 -5.68 -6.47
N TYR A 499 -12.14 -4.56 -7.17
CA TYR A 499 -10.98 -3.67 -7.07
C TYR A 499 -11.34 -2.53 -6.13
N PRO A 500 -10.70 -2.39 -4.97
CA PRO A 500 -10.97 -1.30 -4.05
C PRO A 500 -10.47 0.03 -4.60
N LYS A 501 -11.17 1.11 -4.23
CA LYS A 501 -10.73 2.48 -4.50
C LYS A 501 -10.09 3.07 -3.26
N GLN A 502 -9.22 4.04 -3.48
CA GLN A 502 -8.66 4.90 -2.46
C GLN A 502 -9.37 6.25 -2.43
N ALA A 503 -9.26 6.97 -1.33
CA ALA A 503 -9.75 8.33 -1.20
C ALA A 503 -8.68 9.23 -0.60
N LEU A 504 -8.45 10.38 -1.23
CA LEU A 504 -7.62 11.45 -0.73
C LEU A 504 -8.49 12.64 -0.38
N SER A 505 -8.36 13.13 0.86
CA SER A 505 -9.14 14.25 1.38
C SER A 505 -8.24 15.47 1.53
N TYR A 506 -8.61 16.59 0.89
CA TYR A 506 -7.81 17.82 0.98
C TYR A 506 -8.67 19.07 0.89
N ARG A 507 -8.11 20.20 1.29
CA ARG A 507 -8.78 21.51 1.20
C ARG A 507 -9.00 21.92 -0.25
N SER A 508 -10.16 22.48 -0.58
CA SER A 508 -10.53 22.82 -1.96
C SER A 508 -9.65 23.93 -2.60
N ASN A 509 -8.82 24.61 -1.81
CA ASN A 509 -7.81 25.55 -2.30
C ASN A 509 -6.45 24.88 -2.63
N ILE A 510 -6.33 23.57 -2.47
CA ILE A 510 -5.15 22.78 -2.86
C ILE A 510 -5.40 22.18 -4.25
N ALA A 511 -4.39 22.22 -5.10
CA ALA A 511 -4.40 21.60 -6.42
C ALA A 511 -3.05 20.94 -6.71
N GLY A 512 -3.01 20.02 -7.70
CA GLY A 512 -1.77 19.40 -8.19
C GLY A 512 -1.24 18.25 -7.34
N ILE A 513 -2.03 17.68 -6.42
CA ILE A 513 -1.66 16.40 -5.79
C ILE A 513 -1.90 15.29 -6.81
N GLU A 514 -0.86 14.54 -7.16
CA GLU A 514 -0.98 13.32 -7.96
C GLU A 514 -1.15 12.12 -7.03
N MET A 515 -2.22 11.35 -7.22
CA MET A 515 -2.52 10.14 -6.48
C MET A 515 -2.37 8.94 -7.39
N LEU A 516 -1.36 8.12 -7.14
CA LEU A 516 -1.06 6.95 -7.97
C LEU A 516 -1.93 5.74 -7.54
N PRO A 517 -2.28 4.85 -8.48
CA PRO A 517 -2.96 3.59 -8.16
C PRO A 517 -2.19 2.66 -7.20
N THR A 518 -0.91 2.88 -7.02
CA THR A 518 -0.06 2.25 -5.99
C THR A 518 -0.23 2.85 -4.59
N GLU A 519 -1.22 3.73 -4.38
CA GLU A 519 -1.52 4.45 -3.13
C GLU A 519 -0.44 5.45 -2.68
N HIS A 520 0.46 5.84 -3.58
CA HIS A 520 1.43 6.92 -3.32
C HIS A 520 0.87 8.28 -3.74
N ILE A 521 1.32 9.34 -3.08
CA ILE A 521 1.04 10.72 -3.48
C ILE A 521 2.34 11.44 -3.83
N MET A 522 2.28 12.20 -4.93
CA MET A 522 3.37 13.06 -5.38
C MET A 522 2.98 14.52 -5.13
N LEU A 523 3.87 15.27 -4.50
CA LEU A 523 3.61 16.65 -4.09
C LEU A 523 4.36 17.70 -4.92
N GLU A 524 5.14 17.27 -5.92
CA GLU A 524 6.00 18.14 -6.72
C GLU A 524 5.25 19.26 -7.47
N LYS A 525 3.97 19.02 -7.83
CA LYS A 525 3.11 19.98 -8.56
C LYS A 525 2.09 20.69 -7.68
N VAL A 526 2.14 20.46 -6.37
CA VAL A 526 1.14 21.02 -5.45
C VAL A 526 1.22 22.53 -5.39
N THR A 527 0.06 23.14 -5.47
CA THR A 527 -0.15 24.59 -5.28
C THR A 527 -1.22 24.85 -4.25
N LYS A 528 -1.07 25.92 -3.48
CA LYS A 528 -2.05 26.39 -2.48
C LYS A 528 -2.53 27.77 -2.88
N GLN A 529 -3.84 27.92 -3.11
CA GLN A 529 -4.49 29.17 -3.56
C GLN A 529 -5.05 29.97 -2.39
#